data_37285d7b330d233fe4f56df86ab8bd8d
#
_entry.id   37285d7b330d233fe4f56df86ab8bd8d
#
_cell.length_a   1.000
_cell.length_b   1.000
_cell.length_c   1.000
_cell.angle_alpha   90.00
_cell.angle_beta   90.00
_cell.angle_gamma   90.00
#
_symmetry.space_group_name_H-M   'P 1'
#
loop_
_entity.id
_entity.type
_entity.pdbx_description
1 polymer ?
#
loop_
_entity_poly.entity_id
_entity_poly.type
_entity_poly.pdbx_seq_one_letter_code
_entity_poly.pdbx_strand_id
1 'polypeptide(L)'
;MRLYLIAFLALVVVTVDAHAQDLQRGKILHDTYCIACHDARIYTRKERVARDLAEVRAQVVRWSGNVSLGWSADDIDAVTVFLASRYYGIDCSKDC
;
A
#
# COMPACT_ATOMS: atom_id res chain seq x y z
N MET A 1 42.72 35.36 15.41
CA MET A 1 41.35 34.91 15.63
C MET A 1 40.98 33.95 14.49
N ARG A 2 40.97 32.70 14.78
CA ARG A 2 40.52 31.74 13.80
C ARG A 2 39.03 31.53 14.02
N LEU A 3 38.25 32.03 13.09
CA LEU A 3 36.84 31.71 12.99
C LEU A 3 36.73 30.22 12.75
N TYR A 4 36.27 29.48 13.76
CA TYR A 4 35.75 28.15 13.56
C TYR A 4 34.41 28.33 12.85
N LEU A 5 34.46 28.36 11.53
CA LEU A 5 33.30 28.08 10.70
C LEU A 5 32.94 26.62 10.96
N ILE A 6 32.22 26.42 12.02
CA ILE A 6 31.50 25.17 12.20
C ILE A 6 30.44 25.16 11.10
N ALA A 7 30.80 24.51 10.01
CA ALA A 7 29.82 24.12 9.04
C ALA A 7 28.88 23.19 9.76
N PHE A 8 27.79 23.73 10.26
CA PHE A 8 26.63 22.97 10.68
C PHE A 8 26.10 22.34 9.38
N LEU A 9 26.63 21.18 9.07
CA LEU A 9 26.04 20.30 8.08
C LEU A 9 24.71 19.89 8.69
N ALA A 10 23.66 20.64 8.38
CA ALA A 10 22.31 20.26 8.74
C ALA A 10 22.04 18.94 8.04
N LEU A 11 22.19 17.86 8.77
CA LEU A 11 21.78 16.54 8.34
C LEU A 11 20.26 16.57 8.21
N VAL A 12 19.77 16.86 7.02
CA VAL A 12 18.35 16.78 6.72
C VAL A 12 18.01 15.31 6.77
N VAL A 13 17.54 14.84 7.90
CA VAL A 13 16.97 13.50 8.04
C VAL A 13 15.64 13.54 7.33
N VAL A 14 15.62 13.03 6.10
CA VAL A 14 14.37 12.80 5.38
C VAL A 14 13.71 11.59 6.02
N THR A 15 12.75 11.84 6.90
CA THR A 15 11.90 10.79 7.42
C THR A 15 10.89 10.42 6.35
N VAL A 16 11.04 9.24 5.76
CA VAL A 16 10.02 8.70 4.86
C VAL A 16 8.93 8.09 5.72
N ASP A 17 7.68 8.51 5.49
CA ASP A 17 6.53 7.96 6.18
C ASP A 17 6.36 6.49 5.78
N ALA A 18 6.32 5.58 6.77
CA ALA A 18 6.12 4.15 6.54
C ALA A 18 4.82 3.85 5.81
N HIS A 19 3.75 4.64 6.08
CA HIS A 19 2.47 4.53 5.38
C HIS A 19 2.61 4.86 3.88
N ALA A 20 3.37 5.90 3.53
CA ALA A 20 3.62 6.26 2.13
C ALA A 20 4.43 5.18 1.40
N GLN A 21 5.39 4.53 2.07
CA GLN A 21 6.14 3.40 1.53
C GLN A 21 5.24 2.19 1.28
N ASP A 22 4.34 1.86 2.21
CA ASP A 22 3.39 0.76 2.08
C ASP A 22 2.39 1.00 0.95
N LEU A 23 1.89 2.22 0.79
CA LEU A 23 1.02 2.59 -0.32
C LEU A 23 1.72 2.41 -1.67
N GLN A 24 2.96 2.87 -1.79
CA GLN A 24 3.73 2.72 -3.02
C GLN A 24 4.05 1.27 -3.33
N ARG A 25 4.47 0.51 -2.34
CA ARG A 25 4.73 -0.94 -2.47
C ARG A 25 3.46 -1.68 -2.89
N GLY A 26 2.36 -1.42 -2.22
CA GLY A 26 1.06 -2.02 -2.53
C GLY A 26 0.61 -1.72 -3.96
N LYS A 27 0.80 -0.49 -4.41
CA LYS A 27 0.50 -0.09 -5.80
C LYS A 27 1.33 -0.88 -6.81
N ILE A 28 2.63 -1.00 -6.58
CA ILE A 28 3.55 -1.74 -7.47
C ILE A 28 3.16 -3.21 -7.54
N LEU A 29 2.93 -3.84 -6.40
CA LEU A 29 2.52 -5.25 -6.34
C LEU A 29 1.18 -5.48 -7.03
N HIS A 30 0.21 -4.62 -6.76
CA HIS A 30 -1.11 -4.69 -7.38
C HIS A 30 -1.03 -4.50 -8.90
N ASP A 31 -0.37 -3.46 -9.37
CA ASP A 31 -0.28 -3.14 -10.79
C ASP A 31 0.52 -4.20 -11.56
N THR A 32 1.45 -4.86 -10.90
CA THR A 32 2.26 -5.92 -11.52
C THR A 32 1.49 -7.24 -11.65
N TYR A 33 0.73 -7.63 -10.62
CA TYR A 33 0.17 -8.99 -10.52
C TYR A 33 -1.35 -9.08 -10.63
N CYS A 34 -2.08 -8.03 -10.30
CA CYS A 34 -3.54 -8.08 -10.26
C CYS A 34 -4.21 -7.53 -11.52
N ILE A 35 -3.72 -6.41 -12.05
CA ILE A 35 -4.30 -5.76 -13.23
C ILE A 35 -4.08 -6.57 -14.52
N ALA A 36 -3.17 -7.52 -14.53
CA ALA A 36 -2.96 -8.41 -15.67
C ALA A 36 -4.22 -9.21 -16.07
N CYS A 37 -5.12 -9.51 -15.12
CA CYS A 37 -6.32 -10.32 -15.34
C CYS A 37 -7.62 -9.52 -15.34
N HIS A 38 -7.64 -8.34 -14.70
CA HIS A 38 -8.83 -7.50 -14.59
C HIS A 38 -8.44 -6.02 -14.47
N ASP A 39 -9.40 -5.14 -14.65
CA ASP A 39 -9.23 -3.72 -14.38
C ASP A 39 -9.82 -3.31 -13.01
N ALA A 40 -9.70 -2.02 -12.69
CA ALA A 40 -10.16 -1.48 -11.40
C ALA A 40 -11.68 -1.50 -11.21
N ARG A 41 -12.48 -1.79 -12.22
CA ARG A 41 -13.95 -1.79 -12.11
C ARG A 41 -14.46 -2.83 -11.12
N ILE A 42 -13.74 -3.90 -10.89
CA ILE A 42 -14.12 -4.91 -9.88
C ILE A 42 -14.16 -4.34 -8.46
N TYR A 43 -13.42 -3.26 -8.19
CA TYR A 43 -13.39 -2.61 -6.88
C TYR A 43 -14.46 -1.54 -6.71
N THR A 44 -14.92 -0.97 -7.79
CA THR A 44 -15.82 0.20 -7.79
C THR A 44 -17.24 -0.13 -8.22
N ARG A 45 -17.47 -1.28 -8.81
CA ARG A 45 -18.80 -1.71 -9.23
C ARG A 45 -19.74 -1.88 -8.03
N LYS A 46 -21.03 -1.76 -8.29
CA LYS A 46 -22.09 -1.85 -7.26
C LYS A 46 -22.11 -3.22 -6.56
N GLU A 47 -21.83 -4.28 -7.28
CA GLU A 47 -21.82 -5.67 -6.82
C GLU A 47 -20.45 -6.15 -6.36
N ARG A 48 -19.58 -5.23 -5.97
CA ARG A 48 -18.25 -5.60 -5.46
C ARG A 48 -18.37 -6.52 -4.24
N VAL A 49 -17.50 -7.52 -4.17
CA VAL A 49 -17.51 -8.54 -3.11
C VAL A 49 -17.08 -7.96 -1.77
N ALA A 50 -15.95 -7.27 -1.75
CA ALA A 50 -15.41 -6.68 -0.53
C ALA A 50 -16.03 -5.29 -0.29
N ARG A 51 -16.40 -5.00 0.95
CA ARG A 51 -17.06 -3.75 1.34
C ARG A 51 -16.37 -3.02 2.48
N ASP A 52 -15.52 -3.69 3.23
CA ASP A 52 -14.75 -3.12 4.33
C ASP A 52 -13.29 -3.58 4.28
N LEU A 53 -12.46 -3.06 5.19
CA LEU A 53 -11.03 -3.37 5.23
C LEU A 53 -10.75 -4.86 5.41
N ALA A 54 -11.47 -5.52 6.31
CA ALA A 54 -11.27 -6.94 6.59
C ALA A 54 -11.63 -7.81 5.39
N GLU A 55 -12.69 -7.46 4.67
CA GLU A 55 -13.09 -8.15 3.44
C GLU A 55 -12.11 -7.88 2.29
N VAL A 56 -11.59 -6.66 2.16
CA VAL A 56 -10.53 -6.35 1.18
C VAL A 56 -9.31 -7.22 1.45
N ARG A 57 -8.85 -7.29 2.70
CA ARG A 57 -7.72 -8.12 3.06
C ARG A 57 -7.96 -9.60 2.77
N ALA A 58 -9.13 -10.11 3.09
CA ALA A 58 -9.52 -11.48 2.82
C ALA A 58 -9.45 -11.82 1.31
N GLN A 59 -9.87 -10.89 0.46
CA GLN A 59 -9.76 -11.04 -0.99
C GLN A 59 -8.31 -11.01 -1.48
N VAL A 60 -7.48 -10.16 -0.91
CA VAL A 60 -6.04 -10.13 -1.24
C VAL A 60 -5.37 -11.46 -0.88
N VAL A 61 -5.65 -11.99 0.31
CA VAL A 61 -5.16 -13.31 0.74
C VAL A 61 -5.62 -14.40 -0.23
N ARG A 62 -6.90 -14.41 -0.56
CA ARG A 62 -7.49 -15.42 -1.46
C ARG A 62 -6.83 -15.39 -2.83
N TRP A 63 -6.77 -14.24 -3.47
CA TRP A 63 -6.30 -14.16 -4.86
C TRP A 63 -4.80 -14.30 -4.98
N SER A 64 -4.01 -13.75 -4.06
CA SER A 64 -2.56 -13.98 -4.03
C SER A 64 -2.22 -15.47 -3.84
N GLY A 65 -3.02 -16.18 -3.05
CA GLY A 65 -2.91 -17.63 -2.89
C GLY A 65 -3.32 -18.39 -4.15
N ASN A 66 -4.45 -18.01 -4.77
CA ASN A 66 -4.96 -18.67 -5.97
C ASN A 66 -4.00 -18.60 -7.17
N VAL A 67 -3.26 -17.52 -7.29
CA VAL A 67 -2.25 -17.33 -8.35
C VAL A 67 -0.83 -17.62 -7.88
N SER A 68 -0.68 -18.20 -6.69
CA SER A 68 0.60 -18.68 -6.14
C SER A 68 1.72 -17.64 -6.11
N LEU A 69 1.41 -16.41 -5.70
CA LEU A 69 2.41 -15.31 -5.66
C LEU A 69 3.44 -15.47 -4.55
N GLY A 70 3.14 -16.26 -3.51
CA GLY A 70 4.04 -16.44 -2.38
C GLY A 70 4.25 -15.17 -1.54
N TRP A 71 3.25 -14.30 -1.49
CA TRP A 71 3.32 -13.04 -0.75
C TRP A 71 3.44 -13.26 0.75
N SER A 72 4.30 -12.47 1.39
CA SER A 72 4.37 -12.38 2.84
C SER A 72 3.16 -11.64 3.42
N ALA A 73 2.98 -11.68 4.73
CA ALA A 73 1.97 -10.87 5.41
C ALA A 73 2.15 -9.37 5.12
N ASP A 74 3.38 -8.89 5.05
CA ASP A 74 3.67 -7.49 4.73
C ASP A 74 3.27 -7.13 3.30
N ASP A 75 3.46 -8.01 2.34
CA ASP A 75 3.00 -7.82 0.96
C ASP A 75 1.47 -7.74 0.89
N ILE A 76 0.79 -8.64 1.58
CA ILE A 76 -0.67 -8.67 1.68
C ILE A 76 -1.18 -7.37 2.32
N ASP A 77 -0.58 -6.93 3.40
CA ASP A 77 -0.97 -5.71 4.09
C ASP A 77 -0.73 -4.48 3.22
N ALA A 78 0.37 -4.41 2.51
CA ALA A 78 0.67 -3.31 1.60
C ALA A 78 -0.36 -3.19 0.47
N VAL A 79 -0.72 -4.29 -0.16
CA VAL A 79 -1.77 -4.31 -1.21
C VAL A 79 -3.14 -3.98 -0.63
N THR A 80 -3.46 -4.48 0.55
CA THR A 80 -4.72 -4.17 1.25
C THR A 80 -4.85 -2.68 1.53
N VAL A 81 -3.82 -2.06 2.08
CA VAL A 81 -3.79 -0.61 2.35
C VAL A 81 -3.92 0.20 1.07
N PHE A 82 -3.23 -0.19 0.02
CA PHE A 82 -3.34 0.47 -1.28
C PHE A 82 -4.77 0.41 -1.83
N LEU A 83 -5.37 -0.76 -1.87
CA LEU A 83 -6.74 -0.94 -2.35
C LEU A 83 -7.76 -0.18 -1.52
N ALA A 84 -7.66 -0.28 -0.20
CA ALA A 84 -8.54 0.41 0.73
C ALA A 84 -8.52 1.93 0.53
N SER A 85 -7.33 2.50 0.45
CA SER A 85 -7.14 3.94 0.27
C SER A 85 -7.55 4.42 -1.12
N ARG A 86 -7.25 3.64 -2.15
CA ARG A 86 -7.48 4.05 -3.55
C ARG A 86 -8.93 3.88 -4.00
N TYR A 87 -9.59 2.81 -3.58
CA TYR A 87 -10.89 2.40 -4.13
C TYR A 87 -12.03 2.31 -3.13
N TYR A 88 -11.74 2.24 -1.84
CA TYR A 88 -12.76 2.04 -0.81
C TYR A 88 -12.94 3.24 0.12
N GLY A 89 -12.21 4.33 -0.11
CA GLY A 89 -12.34 5.54 0.70
C GLY A 89 -11.90 5.38 2.15
N ILE A 90 -11.05 4.40 2.45
CA ILE A 90 -10.55 4.12 3.80
C ILE A 90 -9.21 4.82 3.97
N ASP A 91 -9.10 5.69 4.97
CA ASP A 91 -7.85 6.36 5.33
C ASP A 91 -7.04 5.50 6.30
N CYS A 92 -6.07 4.75 5.77
CA CYS A 92 -5.24 3.85 6.58
C CYS A 92 -4.23 4.57 7.48
N SER A 93 -4.06 5.88 7.38
CA SER A 93 -3.32 6.65 8.37
C SER A 93 -4.11 6.81 9.69
N LYS A 94 -5.43 6.56 9.65
CA LYS A 94 -6.36 6.70 10.80
C LYS A 94 -7.09 5.41 11.13
N ASP A 95 -7.56 4.68 10.11
CA ASP A 95 -8.57 3.62 10.24
C ASP A 95 -8.00 2.21 10.04
N CYS A 96 -6.72 2.11 9.78
CA CYS A 96 -6.00 0.86 9.68
C CYS A 96 -4.93 0.75 10.78
#